data_5d742f078dbe7c5affcc3c0ee8565d50
#
_entry.id   5d742f078dbe7c5affcc3c0ee8565d50
#
_cell.length_a   1.000
_cell.length_b   1.000
_cell.length_c   1.000
_cell.angle_alpha   90.00
_cell.angle_beta   90.00
_cell.angle_gamma   90.00
#
_symmetry.space_group_name_H-M   'P 1'
#
loop_
_entity.id
_entity.type
_entity.pdbx_description
1 polymer ?
#
loop_
_entity_poly.entity_id
_entity_poly.type
_entity_poly.pdbx_seq_one_letter_code
_entity_poly.pdbx_strand_id
1 'polypeptide(L)'
;MQKGLFRDQNRFGQCHREPTRYEDHLRDSAGKVIADLYSGGANTNYEILYKGKALDSIRSALILPEVVDESKWYGGQHRYTDPEQKFIFVYIATPSSSGFYYNTALVNSKEFKSYWDLVNPKWKGKYVSQDPTSTGLGGGMQFHYYHPELGPEFIKRLFGDMQPIFGRDRRQITDWLAQGRFSLCVGCRDATRAKTQGLPVDELDSVDWKEGIELTSGGGSMSFIKGAPNPNAAKVFVNWFLSRKGQTALQKYADLYGEEPPNSRRVDIPKDILPPLNRLVPGKKYFDVSDPKYADMEPIFKLVKEIMKSREQKKE
;
A
#
# COMPACT_ATOMS: atom_id res chain seq x y z
N MET A 1 17.29 11.82 26.87
CA MET A 1 17.19 12.67 25.68
C MET A 1 17.05 11.78 24.45
N GLN A 2 15.84 11.26 24.17
CA GLN A 2 15.55 10.51 22.93
C GLN A 2 14.01 10.49 22.72
N LYS A 3 13.41 11.65 22.46
CA LYS A 3 11.97 11.80 22.20
C LYS A 3 11.68 12.61 20.92
N GLY A 4 12.49 12.48 19.89
CA GLY A 4 12.42 13.40 18.76
C GLY A 4 12.22 12.82 17.36
N LEU A 5 12.26 11.49 17.14
CA LEU A 5 12.38 10.94 15.77
C LEU A 5 11.13 10.27 15.20
N PHE A 6 10.02 10.13 15.95
CA PHE A 6 8.87 9.36 15.48
C PHE A 6 7.53 10.11 15.53
N ARG A 7 7.52 11.44 15.50
CA ARG A 7 6.27 12.20 15.72
C ARG A 7 5.60 12.78 14.47
N ASP A 8 5.96 12.41 13.24
CA ASP A 8 5.42 13.08 12.05
C ASP A 8 4.86 12.18 10.94
N GLN A 9 4.44 10.95 11.23
CA GLN A 9 3.70 10.14 10.23
C GLN A 9 2.32 10.72 9.86
N ASN A 10 1.75 11.62 10.67
CA ASN A 10 0.46 12.26 10.39
C ASN A 10 0.52 13.52 9.52
N ARG A 11 1.69 14.02 9.17
CA ARG A 11 1.84 15.17 8.24
C ARG A 11 1.81 14.81 6.76
N PHE A 12 1.92 13.53 6.42
CA PHE A 12 1.94 13.06 5.02
C PHE A 12 0.57 13.04 4.32
N GLY A 13 -0.51 13.28 5.03
CA GLY A 13 -1.89 13.25 4.49
C GLY A 13 -2.34 14.49 3.70
N GLN A 14 -1.50 15.50 3.48
CA GLN A 14 -1.90 16.77 2.85
C GLN A 14 -1.05 17.22 1.66
N CYS A 15 -0.21 16.37 1.08
CA CYS A 15 0.60 16.77 -0.07
C CYS A 15 -0.11 16.60 -1.41
N HIS A 16 -1.11 17.44 -1.69
CA HIS A 16 -1.41 17.89 -3.04
C HIS A 16 -0.44 19.04 -3.40
N ARG A 17 0.84 18.72 -3.56
CA ARG A 17 1.82 19.71 -3.99
C ARG A 17 2.79 19.06 -4.95
N GLU A 18 3.18 19.83 -5.97
CA GLU A 18 4.02 19.47 -7.10
C GLU A 18 5.26 18.62 -6.75
N PRO A 19 5.80 17.81 -7.70
CA PRO A 19 6.94 16.91 -7.49
C PRO A 19 8.18 17.57 -6.85
N THR A 20 8.36 18.85 -7.03
CA THR A 20 9.47 19.67 -6.51
C THR A 20 9.57 19.70 -4.98
N ARG A 21 8.50 19.38 -4.25
CA ARG A 21 8.47 19.58 -2.79
C ARG A 21 8.98 18.38 -1.97
N TYR A 22 9.09 17.19 -2.54
CA TYR A 22 9.66 16.04 -1.82
C TYR A 22 11.19 16.04 -1.91
N GLU A 23 11.75 16.54 -3.00
CA GLU A 23 13.17 16.80 -3.13
C GLU A 23 13.65 17.83 -2.10
N ASP A 24 12.79 18.83 -1.79
CA ASP A 24 13.06 19.85 -0.77
C ASP A 24 13.19 19.24 0.64
N HIS A 25 12.46 18.17 0.96
CA HIS A 25 12.57 17.46 2.25
C HIS A 25 13.83 16.59 2.38
N LEU A 26 14.47 16.25 1.27
CA LEU A 26 15.75 15.54 1.26
C LEU A 26 16.95 16.49 1.36
N ARG A 27 16.69 17.81 1.32
CA ARG A 27 17.71 18.85 1.34
C ARG A 27 17.48 19.82 2.51
N ASP A 28 18.56 20.35 3.05
CA ASP A 28 18.48 21.47 3.99
C ASP A 28 18.18 22.79 3.26
N SER A 29 18.05 23.88 4.02
CA SER A 29 17.80 25.22 3.49
C SER A 29 18.92 25.74 2.56
N ALA A 30 20.09 25.12 2.57
CA ALA A 30 21.22 25.41 1.69
C ALA A 30 21.23 24.48 0.44
N GLY A 31 20.21 23.64 0.25
CA GLY A 31 20.12 22.71 -0.87
C GLY A 31 20.98 21.45 -0.73
N LYS A 32 21.61 21.23 0.43
CA LYS A 32 22.46 20.07 0.70
C LYS A 32 21.61 18.86 1.07
N VAL A 33 21.92 17.70 0.49
CA VAL A 33 21.27 16.43 0.81
C VAL A 33 21.51 16.06 2.28
N ILE A 34 20.44 15.74 3.01
CA ILE A 34 20.47 15.41 4.46
C ILE A 34 20.01 14.00 4.78
N ALA A 35 19.58 13.24 3.79
CA ALA A 35 19.10 11.87 3.95
C ALA A 35 20.03 10.90 3.20
N ASP A 36 20.28 9.74 3.81
CA ASP A 36 21.07 8.67 3.18
C ASP A 36 20.18 7.64 2.48
N LEU A 37 19.04 7.36 3.09
CA LEU A 37 18.09 6.32 2.68
C LEU A 37 16.67 6.83 2.74
N TYR A 38 15.84 6.31 1.86
CA TYR A 38 14.40 6.34 2.00
C TYR A 38 13.90 4.95 2.36
N SER A 39 13.01 4.86 3.36
CA SER A 39 12.25 3.65 3.67
C SER A 39 10.77 4.02 3.79
N GLY A 40 9.92 3.39 2.99
CA GLY A 40 8.51 3.74 2.93
C GLY A 40 7.76 3.05 1.80
N GLY A 41 6.63 3.63 1.39
CA GLY A 41 5.77 3.08 0.34
C GLY A 41 6.46 3.04 -1.03
N ALA A 42 6.36 1.90 -1.72
CA ALA A 42 6.97 1.72 -3.05
C ALA A 42 6.43 2.72 -4.08
N ASN A 43 5.13 3.04 -4.02
CA ASN A 43 4.51 4.01 -4.93
C ASN A 43 5.08 5.43 -4.74
N THR A 44 5.22 5.90 -3.51
CA THR A 44 5.84 7.19 -3.22
C THR A 44 7.29 7.22 -3.69
N ASN A 45 8.02 6.14 -3.43
CA ASN A 45 9.40 5.98 -3.84
C ASN A 45 9.55 6.05 -5.37
N TYR A 46 8.65 5.38 -6.10
CA TYR A 46 8.65 5.38 -7.55
C TYR A 46 8.21 6.73 -8.15
N GLU A 47 7.02 7.21 -7.75
CA GLU A 47 6.40 8.40 -8.35
C GLU A 47 7.19 9.69 -8.08
N ILE A 48 7.84 9.77 -6.93
CA ILE A 48 8.52 10.99 -6.51
C ILE A 48 10.03 10.85 -6.66
N LEU A 49 10.65 9.87 -6.00
CA LEU A 49 12.11 9.82 -5.93
C LEU A 49 12.73 9.24 -7.19
N TYR A 50 12.15 8.14 -7.73
CA TYR A 50 12.67 7.53 -8.94
C TYR A 50 12.42 8.40 -10.18
N LYS A 51 11.17 8.85 -10.41
CA LYS A 51 10.85 9.76 -11.51
C LYS A 51 11.59 11.09 -11.41
N GLY A 52 11.84 11.58 -10.19
CA GLY A 52 12.66 12.75 -9.90
C GLY A 52 14.17 12.54 -10.05
N LYS A 53 14.63 11.32 -10.39
CA LYS A 53 16.06 10.97 -10.53
C LYS A 53 16.90 11.24 -9.29
N ALA A 54 16.25 11.12 -8.11
CA ALA A 54 16.84 11.39 -6.79
C ALA A 54 17.46 10.15 -6.13
N LEU A 55 17.60 9.03 -6.86
CA LEU A 55 18.08 7.75 -6.33
C LEU A 55 19.41 7.34 -6.93
N ASP A 56 20.25 6.70 -6.09
CA ASP A 56 21.40 5.90 -6.50
C ASP A 56 21.06 4.40 -6.40
N SER A 57 21.84 3.55 -7.06
CA SER A 57 21.58 2.10 -7.11
C SER A 57 21.75 1.46 -5.73
N ILE A 58 20.66 0.97 -5.15
CA ILE A 58 20.68 0.13 -3.95
C ILE A 58 21.22 -1.27 -4.27
N ARG A 59 20.98 -1.78 -5.48
CA ARG A 59 21.43 -3.12 -5.87
C ARG A 59 22.94 -3.30 -5.76
N SER A 60 23.71 -2.29 -6.16
CA SER A 60 25.18 -2.31 -6.06
C SER A 60 25.71 -2.22 -4.62
N ALA A 61 24.85 -1.86 -3.67
CA ALA A 61 25.19 -1.77 -2.26
C ALA A 61 24.92 -3.06 -1.49
N LEU A 62 24.20 -4.03 -2.09
CA LEU A 62 23.95 -5.33 -1.48
C LEU A 62 25.19 -6.20 -1.62
N ILE A 63 25.88 -6.45 -0.51
CA ILE A 63 27.16 -7.17 -0.48
C ILE A 63 27.19 -8.33 0.50
N LEU A 64 26.26 -8.37 1.48
CA LEU A 64 26.20 -9.45 2.43
C LEU A 64 25.71 -10.74 1.72
N PRO A 65 26.46 -11.87 1.76
CA PRO A 65 26.13 -13.07 0.98
C PRO A 65 24.69 -13.55 1.15
N GLU A 66 24.18 -13.59 2.39
CA GLU A 66 22.79 -13.99 2.66
C GLU A 66 21.74 -12.99 2.14
N VAL A 67 22.12 -11.73 1.88
CA VAL A 67 21.23 -10.72 1.29
C VAL A 67 21.24 -10.84 -0.21
N VAL A 68 22.41 -11.10 -0.80
CA VAL A 68 22.59 -11.26 -2.26
C VAL A 68 21.98 -12.56 -2.78
N ASP A 69 21.94 -13.60 -1.94
CA ASP A 69 21.36 -14.90 -2.30
C ASP A 69 19.85 -14.79 -2.53
N GLU A 70 19.45 -14.70 -3.79
CA GLU A 70 18.06 -14.56 -4.20
C GLU A 70 17.18 -15.75 -3.78
N SER A 71 17.75 -16.94 -3.52
CA SER A 71 17.02 -18.10 -3.05
C SER A 71 16.39 -17.90 -1.65
N LYS A 72 16.87 -16.93 -0.90
CA LYS A 72 16.35 -16.55 0.42
C LYS A 72 15.14 -15.61 0.34
N TRP A 73 14.73 -15.22 -0.86
CA TRP A 73 13.67 -14.26 -1.09
C TRP A 73 12.47 -14.90 -1.78
N TYR A 74 11.28 -14.40 -1.53
CA TYR A 74 10.02 -14.89 -2.10
C TYR A 74 10.07 -14.92 -3.64
N GLY A 75 9.72 -16.04 -4.20
CA GLY A 75 9.81 -16.29 -5.64
C GLY A 75 11.22 -16.56 -6.15
N GLY A 76 12.22 -16.74 -5.27
CA GLY A 76 13.61 -17.01 -5.64
C GLY A 76 14.30 -15.83 -6.31
N GLN A 77 13.86 -14.60 -6.02
CA GLN A 77 14.41 -13.39 -6.63
C GLN A 77 14.25 -12.17 -5.72
N HIS A 78 15.14 -11.20 -5.91
CA HIS A 78 14.94 -9.87 -5.38
C HIS A 78 13.76 -9.19 -6.06
N ARG A 79 12.99 -8.40 -5.32
CA ARG A 79 11.92 -7.60 -5.89
C ARG A 79 12.31 -6.13 -5.90
N TYR A 80 12.20 -5.53 -7.07
CA TYR A 80 12.33 -4.08 -7.28
C TYR A 80 11.05 -3.55 -7.93
N THR A 81 10.71 -2.29 -7.63
CA THR A 81 9.56 -1.64 -8.28
C THR A 81 9.96 -0.85 -9.52
N ASP A 82 11.21 -0.40 -9.61
CA ASP A 82 11.72 0.33 -10.77
C ASP A 82 12.01 -0.60 -11.96
N PRO A 83 11.79 -0.13 -13.21
CA PRO A 83 12.01 -0.93 -14.43
C PRO A 83 13.44 -1.44 -14.61
N GLU A 84 14.44 -0.68 -14.15
CA GLU A 84 15.85 -1.10 -14.19
C GLU A 84 16.22 -2.12 -13.13
N GLN A 85 15.33 -2.39 -12.17
CA GLN A 85 15.49 -3.34 -11.07
C GLN A 85 16.76 -3.11 -10.25
N LYS A 86 17.01 -1.86 -9.84
CA LYS A 86 18.23 -1.51 -9.09
C LYS A 86 18.10 -0.36 -8.10
N PHE A 87 16.98 0.38 -8.09
CA PHE A 87 16.85 1.58 -7.27
C PHE A 87 15.90 1.40 -6.07
N ILE A 88 14.78 0.66 -6.24
CA ILE A 88 13.74 0.54 -5.23
C ILE A 88 13.60 -0.93 -4.82
N PHE A 89 14.31 -1.32 -3.77
CA PHE A 89 14.24 -2.68 -3.24
C PHE A 89 12.98 -2.84 -2.38
N VAL A 90 12.18 -3.89 -2.65
CA VAL A 90 10.96 -4.20 -1.90
C VAL A 90 11.20 -5.41 -1.00
N TYR A 91 11.14 -5.20 0.31
CA TYR A 91 11.44 -6.23 1.30
C TYR A 91 10.20 -6.80 2.00
N ILE A 92 9.00 -6.25 1.77
CA ILE A 92 7.72 -6.73 2.29
C ILE A 92 6.86 -7.32 1.18
N ALA A 93 6.13 -8.40 1.51
CA ALA A 93 5.11 -9.02 0.68
C ALA A 93 3.96 -9.50 1.59
N THR A 94 3.06 -8.59 1.94
CA THR A 94 1.92 -8.90 2.79
C THR A 94 0.67 -9.10 1.93
N PRO A 95 -0.06 -10.22 2.08
CA PRO A 95 -1.39 -10.33 1.52
C PRO A 95 -2.26 -9.17 2.02
N SER A 96 -2.95 -8.51 1.13
CA SER A 96 -3.89 -7.46 1.47
C SER A 96 -5.30 -8.00 1.27
N SER A 97 -6.17 -7.79 2.25
CA SER A 97 -7.60 -8.04 2.08
C SER A 97 -8.17 -7.17 0.96
N SER A 98 -9.47 -7.34 0.68
CA SER A 98 -10.11 -6.67 -0.46
C SER A 98 -10.01 -5.14 -0.46
N GLY A 99 -9.78 -4.51 0.70
CA GLY A 99 -9.88 -3.07 0.89
C GLY A 99 -11.32 -2.57 0.92
N PHE A 100 -12.29 -3.49 0.89
CA PHE A 100 -13.73 -3.22 1.00
C PHE A 100 -14.24 -3.63 2.37
N TYR A 101 -14.96 -2.73 3.00
CA TYR A 101 -15.52 -2.90 4.32
C TYR A 101 -17.04 -2.89 4.25
N TYR A 102 -17.71 -3.54 5.18
CA TYR A 102 -19.16 -3.65 5.17
C TYR A 102 -19.76 -3.55 6.58
N ASN A 103 -21.02 -3.14 6.64
CA ASN A 103 -21.80 -3.22 7.87
C ASN A 103 -22.36 -4.64 8.02
N THR A 104 -21.97 -5.34 9.08
CA THR A 104 -22.29 -6.75 9.30
C THR A 104 -23.78 -7.01 9.58
N ALA A 105 -24.53 -5.98 9.99
CA ALA A 105 -25.99 -6.09 10.17
C ALA A 105 -26.77 -5.91 8.86
N LEU A 106 -26.15 -5.31 7.82
CA LEU A 106 -26.82 -4.97 6.56
C LEU A 106 -26.40 -5.86 5.37
N VAL A 107 -25.23 -6.50 5.48
CA VAL A 107 -24.60 -7.19 4.36
C VAL A 107 -24.18 -8.60 4.78
N ASN A 108 -24.55 -9.59 3.99
CA ASN A 108 -24.05 -10.95 4.11
C ASN A 108 -22.77 -11.10 3.27
N SER A 109 -21.62 -11.19 3.93
CA SER A 109 -20.32 -11.31 3.25
C SER A 109 -20.20 -12.54 2.35
N LYS A 110 -20.97 -13.60 2.59
CA LYS A 110 -20.99 -14.82 1.78
C LYS A 110 -21.53 -14.63 0.36
N GLU A 111 -22.15 -13.48 0.07
CA GLU A 111 -22.62 -13.13 -1.26
C GLU A 111 -21.49 -12.74 -2.22
N PHE A 112 -20.30 -12.41 -1.70
CA PHE A 112 -19.19 -11.98 -2.51
C PHE A 112 -18.23 -13.14 -2.79
N LYS A 113 -18.04 -13.42 -4.07
CA LYS A 113 -17.13 -14.46 -4.60
C LYS A 113 -16.15 -13.89 -5.63
N SER A 114 -16.32 -12.63 -6.00
CA SER A 114 -15.56 -11.89 -6.99
C SER A 114 -15.65 -10.40 -6.67
N TYR A 115 -14.63 -9.64 -7.08
CA TYR A 115 -14.71 -8.17 -7.02
C TYR A 115 -15.88 -7.63 -7.84
N TRP A 116 -16.31 -8.33 -8.89
CA TRP A 116 -17.47 -7.93 -9.71
C TRP A 116 -18.79 -7.93 -8.95
N ASP A 117 -18.92 -8.71 -7.87
CA ASP A 117 -20.11 -8.70 -7.01
C ASP A 117 -20.28 -7.38 -6.27
N LEU A 118 -19.17 -6.65 -6.04
CA LEU A 118 -19.15 -5.32 -5.42
C LEU A 118 -19.79 -4.24 -6.30
N VAL A 119 -19.81 -4.44 -7.61
CA VAL A 119 -20.39 -3.49 -8.57
C VAL A 119 -21.73 -3.97 -9.11
N ASN A 120 -22.40 -4.89 -8.42
CA ASN A 120 -23.77 -5.28 -8.71
C ASN A 120 -24.71 -4.07 -8.49
N PRO A 121 -25.66 -3.78 -9.40
CA PRO A 121 -26.59 -2.66 -9.29
C PRO A 121 -27.36 -2.53 -7.98
N LYS A 122 -27.58 -3.65 -7.25
CA LYS A 122 -28.23 -3.63 -5.92
C LYS A 122 -27.48 -2.76 -4.88
N TRP A 123 -26.21 -2.52 -5.08
CA TRP A 123 -25.33 -1.72 -4.22
C TRP A 123 -25.26 -0.24 -4.61
N LYS A 124 -25.88 0.17 -5.72
CA LYS A 124 -25.87 1.56 -6.17
C LYS A 124 -26.39 2.49 -5.08
N GLY A 125 -25.65 3.55 -4.78
CA GLY A 125 -25.98 4.52 -3.74
C GLY A 125 -25.79 4.03 -2.30
N LYS A 126 -25.31 2.80 -2.08
CA LYS A 126 -25.11 2.20 -0.75
C LYS A 126 -23.64 2.23 -0.29
N TYR A 127 -22.80 2.95 -1.00
CA TYR A 127 -21.37 3.09 -0.73
C TYR A 127 -21.02 4.42 -0.09
N VAL A 128 -20.14 4.35 0.90
CA VAL A 128 -19.26 5.46 1.26
C VAL A 128 -17.83 5.12 0.83
N SER A 129 -17.04 6.10 0.46
CA SER A 129 -15.66 5.90 0.05
C SER A 129 -14.77 7.04 0.52
N GLN A 130 -13.52 6.73 0.83
CA GLN A 130 -12.50 7.76 0.85
C GLN A 130 -12.41 8.41 -0.53
N ASP A 131 -12.06 9.69 -0.58
CA ASP A 131 -11.88 10.41 -1.86
C ASP A 131 -10.83 9.68 -2.72
N PRO A 132 -11.20 9.15 -3.90
CA PRO A 132 -10.30 8.36 -4.73
C PRO A 132 -9.19 9.20 -5.40
N THR A 133 -9.30 10.54 -5.37
CA THR A 133 -8.23 11.44 -5.82
C THR A 133 -7.12 11.58 -4.78
N SER A 134 -7.33 11.10 -3.54
CA SER A 134 -6.32 11.07 -2.52
C SER A 134 -5.23 10.04 -2.84
N THR A 135 -3.97 10.36 -2.53
CA THR A 135 -2.84 9.45 -2.76
C THR A 135 -2.99 8.10 -2.04
N GLY A 136 -3.66 8.09 -0.88
CA GLY A 136 -3.87 6.89 -0.07
C GLY A 136 -4.80 5.87 -0.72
N LEU A 137 -5.93 6.31 -1.28
CA LEU A 137 -6.86 5.42 -1.96
C LEU A 137 -6.45 5.16 -3.42
N GLY A 138 -5.94 6.19 -4.11
CA GLY A 138 -5.43 6.03 -5.48
C GLY A 138 -4.38 4.92 -5.57
N GLY A 139 -3.44 4.86 -4.60
CA GLY A 139 -2.48 3.76 -4.49
C GLY A 139 -3.14 2.39 -4.26
N GLY A 140 -4.21 2.34 -3.49
CA GLY A 140 -4.98 1.11 -3.26
C GLY A 140 -5.77 0.62 -4.48
N MET A 141 -5.85 1.42 -5.57
CA MET A 141 -6.49 1.00 -6.81
C MET A 141 -5.54 0.30 -7.80
N GLN A 142 -4.27 0.18 -7.48
CA GLN A 142 -3.24 -0.41 -8.34
C GLN A 142 -3.58 -1.87 -8.71
N PHE A 143 -3.94 -2.67 -7.72
CA PHE A 143 -4.41 -4.03 -7.95
C PHE A 143 -5.60 -4.05 -8.93
N HIS A 144 -6.65 -3.29 -8.64
CA HIS A 144 -7.87 -3.28 -9.44
C HIS A 144 -7.63 -2.80 -10.87
N TYR A 145 -6.74 -1.82 -11.06
CA TYR A 145 -6.45 -1.28 -12.39
C TYR A 145 -5.65 -2.24 -13.26
N TYR A 146 -4.62 -2.87 -12.68
CA TYR A 146 -3.69 -3.69 -13.43
C TYR A 146 -4.05 -5.17 -13.49
N HIS A 147 -5.01 -5.61 -12.66
CA HIS A 147 -5.44 -7.00 -12.67
C HIS A 147 -6.16 -7.35 -13.99
N PRO A 148 -5.76 -8.42 -14.72
CA PRO A 148 -6.26 -8.72 -16.06
C PRO A 148 -7.76 -9.03 -16.11
N GLU A 149 -8.36 -9.51 -15.00
CA GLU A 149 -9.78 -9.82 -14.91
C GLU A 149 -10.63 -8.64 -14.40
N LEU A 150 -10.01 -7.52 -13.97
CA LEU A 150 -10.70 -6.32 -13.45
C LEU A 150 -10.50 -5.12 -14.37
N GLY A 151 -9.33 -4.53 -14.31
CA GLY A 151 -8.94 -3.44 -15.17
C GLY A 151 -9.67 -2.10 -14.92
N PRO A 152 -9.47 -1.13 -15.81
CA PRO A 152 -10.11 0.19 -15.72
C PRO A 152 -11.63 0.15 -15.62
N GLU A 153 -12.26 -0.86 -16.21
CA GLU A 153 -13.73 -1.01 -16.22
C GLU A 153 -14.28 -1.21 -14.81
N PHE A 154 -13.62 -2.01 -13.97
CA PHE A 154 -14.02 -2.19 -12.58
C PHE A 154 -14.03 -0.86 -11.84
N ILE A 155 -12.98 -0.05 -12.00
CA ILE A 155 -12.86 1.27 -11.36
C ILE A 155 -13.95 2.23 -11.84
N LYS A 156 -14.27 2.21 -13.15
CA LYS A 156 -15.36 3.02 -13.72
C LYS A 156 -16.71 2.66 -13.11
N ARG A 157 -17.01 1.38 -12.98
CA ARG A 157 -18.26 0.92 -12.35
C ARG A 157 -18.30 1.28 -10.87
N LEU A 158 -17.22 1.04 -10.15
CA LEU A 158 -17.16 1.30 -8.71
C LEU A 158 -17.39 2.78 -8.38
N PHE A 159 -16.65 3.68 -9.02
CA PHE A 159 -16.73 5.10 -8.69
C PHE A 159 -17.74 5.88 -9.55
N GLY A 160 -18.07 5.38 -10.73
CA GLY A 160 -19.05 5.99 -11.62
C GLY A 160 -20.48 5.49 -11.38
N ASP A 161 -20.70 4.17 -11.60
CA ASP A 161 -22.05 3.61 -11.62
C ASP A 161 -22.61 3.36 -10.23
N MET A 162 -21.78 2.93 -9.27
CA MET A 162 -22.22 2.68 -7.88
C MET A 162 -22.48 3.97 -7.10
N GLN A 163 -22.03 5.12 -7.60
CA GLN A 163 -22.30 6.45 -7.04
C GLN A 163 -21.96 6.58 -5.54
N PRO A 164 -20.76 6.19 -5.11
CA PRO A 164 -20.37 6.32 -3.71
C PRO A 164 -20.40 7.78 -3.25
N ILE A 165 -20.74 7.98 -1.96
CA ILE A 165 -20.53 9.28 -1.29
C ILE A 165 -19.07 9.33 -0.84
N PHE A 166 -18.40 10.44 -1.11
CA PHE A 166 -16.99 10.62 -0.75
C PHE A 166 -16.83 11.39 0.54
N GLY A 167 -15.93 10.89 1.41
CA GLY A 167 -15.48 11.55 2.61
C GLY A 167 -13.95 11.67 2.66
N ARG A 168 -13.46 12.76 3.25
CA ARG A 168 -12.01 12.99 3.44
C ARG A 168 -11.50 12.47 4.77
N ASP A 169 -12.34 12.47 5.78
CA ASP A 169 -12.02 11.98 7.12
C ASP A 169 -12.34 10.47 7.23
N ARG A 170 -11.30 9.68 7.51
CA ARG A 170 -11.41 8.22 7.61
C ARG A 170 -12.29 7.77 8.76
N ARG A 171 -12.25 8.47 9.89
CA ARG A 171 -13.08 8.15 11.05
C ARG A 171 -14.54 8.41 10.73
N GLN A 172 -14.82 9.56 10.15
CA GLN A 172 -16.19 9.92 9.75
C GLN A 172 -16.82 8.90 8.80
N ILE A 173 -16.10 8.45 7.75
CA ILE A 173 -16.63 7.45 6.82
C ILE A 173 -16.83 6.08 7.50
N THR A 174 -15.96 5.72 8.43
CA THR A 174 -16.09 4.49 9.22
C THR A 174 -17.28 4.58 10.18
N ASP A 175 -17.50 5.73 10.83
CA ASP A 175 -18.67 5.97 11.69
C ASP A 175 -19.98 5.88 10.89
N TRP A 176 -20.02 6.43 9.70
CA TRP A 176 -21.21 6.32 8.81
C TRP A 176 -21.51 4.88 8.42
N LEU A 177 -20.46 4.08 8.14
CA LEU A 177 -20.59 2.65 7.89
C LEU A 177 -21.14 1.92 9.14
N ALA A 178 -20.55 2.15 10.30
CA ALA A 178 -20.94 1.53 11.57
C ALA A 178 -22.38 1.87 11.97
N GLN A 179 -22.81 3.10 11.73
CA GLN A 179 -24.20 3.55 11.97
C GLN A 179 -25.23 2.97 10.97
N GLY A 180 -24.79 2.21 9.98
CA GLY A 180 -25.67 1.65 8.94
C GLY A 180 -26.20 2.66 7.92
N ARG A 181 -25.60 3.86 7.84
CA ARG A 181 -25.96 4.86 6.81
C ARG A 181 -25.58 4.38 5.42
N PHE A 182 -24.54 3.52 5.34
CA PHE A 182 -24.07 2.85 4.13
C PHE A 182 -23.86 1.38 4.42
N SER A 183 -24.04 0.55 3.39
CA SER A 183 -23.84 -0.89 3.48
C SER A 183 -22.39 -1.27 3.27
N LEU A 184 -21.69 -0.55 2.40
CA LEU A 184 -20.32 -0.84 1.94
C LEU A 184 -19.45 0.40 2.02
N CYS A 185 -18.15 0.18 2.25
CA CYS A 185 -17.14 1.24 2.26
C CYS A 185 -15.89 0.84 1.49
N VAL A 186 -15.30 1.79 0.79
CA VAL A 186 -13.97 1.66 0.17
C VAL A 186 -12.97 2.53 0.94
N GLY A 187 -11.91 1.91 1.45
CA GLY A 187 -10.85 2.63 2.16
C GLY A 187 -11.15 3.02 3.61
N CYS A 188 -12.13 2.37 4.26
CA CYS A 188 -12.45 2.52 5.69
C CYS A 188 -11.43 1.79 6.58
N ARG A 189 -10.16 2.16 6.51
CA ARG A 189 -9.06 1.48 7.21
C ARG A 189 -9.16 1.47 8.74
N ASP A 190 -9.97 2.35 9.33
CA ASP A 190 -10.23 2.36 10.77
C ASP A 190 -11.28 1.31 11.20
N ALA A 191 -11.84 0.54 10.25
CA ALA A 191 -12.86 -0.48 10.52
C ALA A 191 -12.35 -1.61 11.44
N THR A 192 -11.08 -2.00 11.32
CA THR A 192 -10.46 -3.00 12.23
C THR A 192 -10.55 -2.54 13.68
N ARG A 193 -10.21 -1.28 13.95
CA ARG A 193 -10.35 -0.69 15.27
C ARG A 193 -11.80 -0.59 15.71
N ALA A 194 -12.69 -0.20 14.83
CA ALA A 194 -14.14 -0.13 15.13
C ALA A 194 -14.70 -1.51 15.47
N LYS A 195 -14.29 -2.57 14.76
CA LYS A 195 -14.63 -3.96 15.04
C LYS A 195 -14.17 -4.39 16.45
N THR A 196 -12.95 -4.05 16.87
CA THR A 196 -12.44 -4.37 18.22
C THR A 196 -13.22 -3.63 19.32
N GLN A 197 -13.89 -2.53 18.98
CA GLN A 197 -14.79 -1.80 19.87
C GLN A 197 -16.23 -2.34 19.85
N GLY A 198 -16.49 -3.44 19.15
CA GLY A 198 -17.81 -4.08 19.07
C GLY A 198 -18.78 -3.44 18.08
N LEU A 199 -18.30 -2.55 17.21
CA LEU A 199 -19.15 -1.95 16.16
C LEU A 199 -19.42 -2.95 15.03
N PRO A 200 -20.59 -2.87 14.36
CA PRO A 200 -21.01 -3.84 13.34
C PRO A 200 -20.33 -3.58 11.99
N VAL A 201 -19.01 -3.64 11.96
CA VAL A 201 -18.19 -3.46 10.75
C VAL A 201 -17.17 -4.57 10.61
N ASP A 202 -16.89 -4.97 9.38
CA ASP A 202 -15.82 -5.90 9.08
C ASP A 202 -15.25 -5.64 7.68
N GLU A 203 -14.11 -6.25 7.36
CA GLU A 203 -13.54 -6.26 6.03
C GLU A 203 -13.99 -7.50 5.27
N LEU A 204 -14.27 -7.35 3.98
CA LEU A 204 -14.57 -8.48 3.11
C LEU A 204 -13.28 -9.26 2.83
N ASP A 205 -13.27 -10.53 3.22
CA ASP A 205 -12.15 -11.42 2.93
C ASP A 205 -12.22 -11.90 1.48
N SER A 206 -11.19 -11.52 0.70
CA SER A 206 -11.09 -11.88 -0.72
C SER A 206 -10.19 -13.11 -0.97
N VAL A 207 -9.78 -13.84 0.08
CA VAL A 207 -8.82 -14.95 -0.02
C VAL A 207 -9.28 -16.06 -0.98
N ASP A 208 -10.57 -16.27 -1.09
CA ASP A 208 -11.20 -17.29 -1.94
C ASP A 208 -11.91 -16.70 -3.18
N TRP A 209 -11.72 -15.40 -3.43
CA TRP A 209 -12.33 -14.79 -4.61
C TRP A 209 -11.61 -15.19 -5.89
N LYS A 210 -12.37 -15.14 -6.98
CA LYS A 210 -11.93 -15.59 -8.31
C LYS A 210 -10.62 -14.94 -8.77
N GLU A 211 -10.47 -13.67 -8.54
CA GLU A 211 -9.33 -12.86 -8.96
C GLU A 211 -8.10 -13.05 -8.06
N GLY A 212 -8.28 -13.61 -6.86
CA GLY A 212 -7.20 -13.80 -5.90
C GLY A 212 -6.92 -12.57 -5.03
N ILE A 213 -5.73 -12.50 -4.47
CA ILE A 213 -5.35 -11.57 -3.41
C ILE A 213 -4.26 -10.63 -3.91
N GLU A 214 -4.38 -9.35 -3.58
CA GLU A 214 -3.28 -8.40 -3.72
C GLU A 214 -2.11 -8.78 -2.81
N LEU A 215 -0.90 -8.74 -3.34
CA LEU A 215 0.32 -8.80 -2.56
C LEU A 215 0.96 -7.42 -2.57
N THR A 216 0.89 -6.75 -1.42
CA THR A 216 1.37 -5.38 -1.28
C THR A 216 2.71 -5.30 -0.56
N SER A 217 3.49 -4.27 -0.91
CA SER A 217 4.69 -3.90 -0.15
C SER A 217 4.36 -3.10 1.12
N GLY A 218 3.14 -2.53 1.24
CA GLY A 218 2.85 -1.56 2.29
C GLY A 218 3.89 -0.45 2.33
N GLY A 219 4.49 -0.19 3.51
CA GLY A 219 5.63 0.70 3.70
C GLY A 219 7.01 0.05 3.45
N GLY A 220 7.07 -1.15 2.91
CA GLY A 220 8.27 -1.99 2.86
C GLY A 220 9.12 -1.87 1.60
N SER A 221 9.43 -0.66 1.16
CA SER A 221 10.46 -0.42 0.16
C SER A 221 11.63 0.41 0.71
N MET A 222 12.79 0.28 0.09
CA MET A 222 14.00 0.99 0.48
C MET A 222 14.81 1.41 -0.74
N SER A 223 15.37 2.62 -0.67
CA SER A 223 16.21 3.20 -1.72
C SER A 223 17.36 4.02 -1.14
N PHE A 224 18.46 4.11 -1.89
CA PHE A 224 19.54 5.03 -1.63
C PHE A 224 19.24 6.41 -2.22
N ILE A 225 19.43 7.44 -1.41
CA ILE A 225 19.31 8.84 -1.87
C ILE A 225 20.58 9.23 -2.61
N LYS A 226 20.40 9.80 -3.78
CA LYS A 226 21.52 10.30 -4.60
C LYS A 226 22.27 11.41 -3.88
N GLY A 227 23.60 11.25 -3.77
CA GLY A 227 24.43 12.20 -3.04
C GLY A 227 24.31 12.10 -1.52
N ALA A 228 23.92 10.94 -1.00
CA ALA A 228 23.83 10.65 0.43
C ALA A 228 25.07 11.11 1.19
N PRO A 229 24.92 11.82 2.34
CA PRO A 229 26.07 12.34 3.09
C PRO A 229 26.91 11.23 3.75
N ASN A 230 26.31 10.08 4.09
CA ASN A 230 26.97 8.97 4.78
C ASN A 230 26.81 7.64 4.05
N PRO A 231 27.26 7.52 2.78
CA PRO A 231 26.91 6.36 1.93
C PRO A 231 27.46 5.03 2.48
N ASN A 232 28.58 5.01 3.18
CA ASN A 232 29.13 3.78 3.75
C ASN A 232 28.32 3.31 4.96
N ALA A 233 27.88 4.21 5.83
CA ALA A 233 26.99 3.88 6.95
C ALA A 233 25.64 3.35 6.43
N ALA A 234 25.09 3.97 5.38
CA ALA A 234 23.88 3.53 4.72
C ALA A 234 24.02 2.12 4.14
N LYS A 235 25.14 1.80 3.48
CA LYS A 235 25.41 0.43 2.98
C LYS A 235 25.45 -0.60 4.11
N VAL A 236 26.12 -0.31 5.22
CA VAL A 236 26.14 -1.20 6.39
C VAL A 236 24.74 -1.41 6.92
N PHE A 237 23.96 -0.33 7.09
CA PHE A 237 22.58 -0.42 7.58
C PHE A 237 21.71 -1.26 6.67
N VAL A 238 21.73 -1.03 5.36
CA VAL A 238 20.90 -1.78 4.37
C VAL A 238 21.20 -3.27 4.42
N ASN A 239 22.48 -3.66 4.42
CA ASN A 239 22.86 -5.07 4.48
C ASN A 239 22.43 -5.72 5.80
N TRP A 240 22.61 -5.02 6.93
CA TRP A 240 22.09 -5.49 8.21
C TRP A 240 20.57 -5.58 8.23
N PHE A 241 19.88 -4.55 7.78
CA PHE A 241 18.41 -4.50 7.81
C PHE A 241 17.78 -5.59 6.92
N LEU A 242 18.36 -5.84 5.75
CA LEU A 242 17.89 -6.86 4.80
C LEU A 242 18.39 -8.27 5.16
N SER A 243 19.29 -8.41 6.14
CA SER A 243 19.73 -9.73 6.63
C SER A 243 18.61 -10.51 7.31
N ARG A 244 18.81 -11.81 7.51
CA ARG A 244 17.91 -12.65 8.31
C ARG A 244 17.62 -12.04 9.68
N LYS A 245 18.67 -11.56 10.37
CA LYS A 245 18.56 -10.93 11.69
C LYS A 245 17.72 -9.65 11.65
N GLY A 246 17.98 -8.76 10.70
CA GLY A 246 17.26 -7.48 10.54
C GLY A 246 15.79 -7.69 10.21
N GLN A 247 15.48 -8.58 9.27
CA GLN A 247 14.09 -8.87 8.87
C GLN A 247 13.31 -9.64 9.96
N THR A 248 13.97 -10.49 10.74
CA THR A 248 13.35 -11.11 11.93
C THR A 248 13.05 -10.05 12.98
N ALA A 249 13.97 -9.13 13.21
CA ALA A 249 13.77 -8.02 14.14
C ALA A 249 12.60 -7.12 13.72
N LEU A 250 12.51 -6.80 12.42
CA LEU A 250 11.39 -6.01 11.88
C LEU A 250 10.04 -6.65 12.22
N GLN A 251 9.87 -7.95 11.95
CA GLN A 251 8.63 -8.66 12.26
C GLN A 251 8.35 -8.70 13.77
N LYS A 252 9.38 -9.00 14.58
CA LYS A 252 9.24 -9.14 16.03
C LYS A 252 8.88 -7.83 16.73
N TYR A 253 9.41 -6.70 16.27
CA TYR A 253 9.26 -5.42 16.97
C TYR A 253 8.14 -4.54 16.41
N ALA A 254 7.52 -4.87 15.28
CA ALA A 254 6.34 -4.16 14.79
C ALA A 254 5.21 -4.15 15.83
N ASP A 255 4.94 -5.30 16.45
CA ASP A 255 3.93 -5.46 17.48
C ASP A 255 4.18 -4.61 18.75
N LEU A 256 5.43 -4.30 19.07
CA LEU A 256 5.76 -3.40 20.20
C LEU A 256 5.24 -1.97 20.03
N TYR A 257 4.90 -1.58 18.80
CA TYR A 257 4.34 -0.28 18.46
C TYR A 257 2.86 -0.34 18.15
N GLY A 258 2.22 -1.49 18.39
CA GLY A 258 0.79 -1.71 18.12
C GLY A 258 0.48 -1.81 16.62
N GLU A 259 1.48 -2.12 15.80
CA GLU A 259 1.32 -2.35 14.37
C GLU A 259 1.35 -3.87 14.08
N GLU A 260 0.57 -4.30 13.10
CA GLU A 260 0.61 -5.69 12.67
C GLU A 260 1.97 -6.01 12.03
N PRO A 261 2.63 -7.13 12.42
CA PRO A 261 3.89 -7.54 11.84
C PRO A 261 3.79 -7.71 10.32
N PRO A 262 4.61 -6.99 9.53
CA PRO A 262 4.59 -7.10 8.08
C PRO A 262 5.24 -8.41 7.63
N ASN A 263 4.75 -9.02 6.56
CA ASN A 263 5.36 -10.22 6.02
C ASN A 263 6.59 -9.87 5.17
N SER A 264 7.77 -10.10 5.71
CA SER A 264 9.01 -9.96 4.95
C SER A 264 9.04 -10.89 3.73
N ARG A 265 9.63 -10.44 2.63
CA ARG A 265 9.91 -11.30 1.46
C ARG A 265 10.98 -12.38 1.73
N ARG A 266 11.73 -12.30 2.82
CA ARG A 266 12.63 -13.41 3.18
C ARG A 266 11.83 -14.66 3.55
N VAL A 267 12.23 -15.80 2.95
CA VAL A 267 11.56 -17.09 3.17
C VAL A 267 12.26 -17.93 4.26
N ASP A 268 13.47 -17.56 4.65
CA ASP A 268 14.32 -18.25 5.61
C ASP A 268 14.21 -17.72 7.06
N ILE A 269 13.15 -16.95 7.35
CA ILE A 269 12.83 -16.42 8.68
C ILE A 269 11.50 -17.00 9.20
N PRO A 270 11.31 -17.09 10.54
CA PRO A 270 10.04 -17.53 11.13
C PRO A 270 8.87 -16.68 10.69
N LYS A 271 7.71 -17.31 10.44
CA LYS A 271 6.45 -16.66 10.05
C LYS A 271 5.31 -16.91 11.05
N ASP A 272 5.56 -17.59 12.11
CA ASP A 272 4.61 -17.94 13.19
C ASP A 272 4.10 -16.71 13.95
N ILE A 273 4.91 -15.67 14.05
CA ILE A 273 4.53 -14.39 14.65
C ILE A 273 3.50 -13.59 13.81
N LEU A 274 3.40 -13.88 12.52
CA LEU A 274 2.48 -13.14 11.64
C LEU A 274 1.02 -13.50 11.95
N PRO A 275 0.10 -12.52 11.93
CA PRO A 275 -1.33 -12.81 11.90
C PRO A 275 -1.67 -13.77 10.75
N PRO A 276 -2.67 -14.67 10.91
CA PRO A 276 -3.02 -15.64 9.86
C PRO A 276 -3.26 -15.01 8.49
N LEU A 277 -3.92 -13.86 8.44
CA LEU A 277 -4.23 -13.12 7.20
C LEU A 277 -2.98 -12.55 6.51
N ASN A 278 -1.91 -12.30 7.25
CA ASN A 278 -0.66 -11.76 6.70
C ASN A 278 0.29 -12.87 6.21
N ARG A 279 -0.08 -14.15 6.37
CA ARG A 279 0.72 -15.29 5.90
C ARG A 279 0.41 -15.62 4.46
N LEU A 280 1.44 -15.95 3.69
CA LEU A 280 1.26 -16.52 2.36
C LEU A 280 0.76 -17.96 2.50
N VAL A 281 -0.36 -18.27 1.85
CA VAL A 281 -0.98 -19.60 1.87
C VAL A 281 -0.60 -20.33 0.59
N PRO A 282 0.01 -21.53 0.67
CA PRO A 282 0.32 -22.34 -0.50
C PRO A 282 -0.92 -22.59 -1.38
N GLY A 283 -0.76 -22.50 -2.69
CA GLY A 283 -1.84 -22.76 -3.65
C GLY A 283 -2.81 -21.60 -3.89
N LYS A 284 -2.71 -20.48 -3.15
CA LYS A 284 -3.49 -19.28 -3.44
C LYS A 284 -2.83 -18.43 -4.52
N LYS A 285 -3.68 -17.73 -5.30
CA LYS A 285 -3.22 -16.77 -6.30
C LYS A 285 -2.90 -15.44 -5.61
N TYR A 286 -1.70 -14.94 -5.86
CA TYR A 286 -1.27 -13.61 -5.42
C TYR A 286 -0.91 -12.74 -6.62
N PHE A 287 -1.44 -11.53 -6.63
CA PHE A 287 -1.09 -10.51 -7.60
C PHE A 287 -0.13 -9.50 -6.96
N ASP A 288 1.15 -9.59 -7.31
CA ASP A 288 2.20 -8.75 -6.71
C ASP A 288 2.23 -7.38 -7.38
N VAL A 289 1.60 -6.39 -6.74
CA VAL A 289 1.56 -5.00 -7.24
C VAL A 289 2.93 -4.31 -7.21
N SER A 290 3.92 -4.90 -6.56
CA SER A 290 5.30 -4.37 -6.56
C SER A 290 6.10 -4.73 -7.81
N ASP A 291 5.50 -5.44 -8.77
CA ASP A 291 6.14 -5.73 -10.05
C ASP A 291 6.36 -4.42 -10.82
N PRO A 292 7.55 -4.18 -11.41
CA PRO A 292 7.88 -2.96 -12.13
C PRO A 292 6.86 -2.56 -13.21
N LYS A 293 6.23 -3.53 -13.85
CA LYS A 293 5.21 -3.27 -14.89
C LYS A 293 3.95 -2.59 -14.38
N TYR A 294 3.74 -2.58 -13.06
CA TYR A 294 2.59 -1.95 -12.41
C TYR A 294 2.94 -0.69 -11.62
N ALA A 295 4.21 -0.25 -11.69
CA ALA A 295 4.71 0.85 -10.86
C ALA A 295 4.09 2.20 -11.18
N ASP A 296 3.74 2.45 -12.45
CA ASP A 296 3.19 3.73 -12.90
C ASP A 296 1.74 3.93 -12.44
N MET A 297 1.53 4.94 -11.61
CA MET A 297 0.22 5.29 -11.07
C MET A 297 -0.52 6.36 -11.88
N GLU A 298 0.15 7.01 -12.83
CA GLU A 298 -0.43 8.11 -13.61
C GLU A 298 -1.70 7.71 -14.37
N PRO A 299 -1.77 6.53 -15.04
CA PRO A 299 -3.00 6.10 -15.72
C PRO A 299 -4.20 5.96 -14.77
N ILE A 300 -3.95 5.53 -13.52
CA ILE A 300 -4.99 5.36 -12.51
C ILE A 300 -5.53 6.72 -12.08
N PHE A 301 -4.63 7.66 -11.75
CA PHE A 301 -5.02 9.01 -11.35
C PHE A 301 -5.76 9.76 -12.47
N LYS A 302 -5.33 9.58 -13.72
CA LYS A 302 -6.02 10.14 -14.88
C LYS A 302 -7.44 9.58 -15.00
N LEU A 303 -7.61 8.26 -14.95
CA LEU A 303 -8.92 7.61 -15.00
C LEU A 303 -9.84 8.10 -13.88
N VAL A 304 -9.36 8.17 -12.66
CA VAL A 304 -10.14 8.62 -11.51
C VAL A 304 -10.60 10.07 -11.70
N LYS A 305 -9.71 10.96 -12.15
CA LYS A 305 -10.06 12.36 -12.44
C LYS A 305 -11.15 12.47 -13.51
N GLU A 306 -11.07 11.67 -14.57
CA GLU A 306 -12.08 11.63 -15.64
C GLU A 306 -13.45 11.17 -15.10
N ILE A 307 -13.48 10.14 -14.26
CA ILE A 307 -14.71 9.67 -13.62
C ILE A 307 -15.33 10.76 -12.73
N MET A 308 -14.50 11.44 -11.92
CA MET A 308 -14.97 12.48 -11.01
C MET A 308 -15.58 13.67 -11.81
N LYS A 309 -14.89 14.12 -12.87
CA LYS A 309 -15.40 15.17 -13.76
C LYS A 309 -16.74 14.80 -14.40
N SER A 310 -16.88 13.56 -14.88
CA SER A 310 -18.14 13.07 -15.47
C SER A 310 -19.29 13.02 -14.46
N ARG A 311 -18.99 12.77 -13.18
CA ARG A 311 -20.01 12.75 -12.12
C ARG A 311 -20.50 14.16 -11.76
N GLU A 312 -19.62 15.17 -11.78
CA GLU A 312 -19.97 16.57 -11.55
C GLU A 312 -20.91 17.06 -12.63
N GLN A 313 -20.60 16.82 -13.90
CA GLN A 313 -21.43 17.21 -15.06
C GLN A 313 -22.82 16.57 -15.06
N LYS A 314 -23.01 15.41 -14.46
CA LYS A 314 -24.34 14.75 -14.37
C LYS A 314 -25.19 15.28 -13.21
N LYS A 315 -24.66 16.14 -12.35
CA LYS A 315 -25.38 16.75 -11.24
C LYS A 315 -25.91 18.16 -11.57
N GLU A 316 -25.37 18.78 -12.63
CA GLU A 316 -25.86 20.01 -13.25
C GLU A 316 -27.00 19.66 -14.23
#